data_b5b4c00002c6c681834faf27dca3592b
#
_entry.id   b5b4c00002c6c681834faf27dca3592b
#
_cell.length_a   1.000
_cell.length_b   1.000
_cell.length_c   1.000
_cell.angle_alpha   90.00
_cell.angle_beta   90.00
_cell.angle_gamma   90.00
#
_symmetry.space_group_name_H-M   'P 1'
#
loop_
_entity.id
_entity.type
_entity.pdbx_description
1 polymer ?
#
loop_
_entity_poly.entity_id
_entity_poly.type
_entity_poly.pdbx_seq_one_letter_code
_entity_poly.pdbx_strand_id
1 'polypeptide(L)'
;ERLDREYNQTIITTVPNVEYQVHKTDGTMVLVDNPSQMPPLGNIDYITEPYIKAQIITPTDYMGNIMKLANDRRGIFISTNYLSTSKVDLIFEFPLSEIIFDFHDKMKSLSKGYASLDYEFIDYRKSDLVKLDILLNNEPVDALSSIVHRSNSFEYGRKLCTKLKQLIPRQMFEIVIQGAIGAKIIS
;
A
#
# COMPACT_ATOMS: atom_id res chain seq x y z
N GLU A 1 1.43 -19.25 -13.99
CA GLU A 1 0.63 -19.86 -15.07
C GLU A 1 1.46 -20.70 -16.04
N ARG A 2 2.60 -20.18 -16.57
CA ARG A 2 3.43 -20.94 -17.51
C ARG A 2 4.15 -22.10 -16.84
N LEU A 3 4.69 -21.92 -15.65
CA LEU A 3 5.32 -22.97 -14.86
C LEU A 3 4.31 -24.02 -14.39
N ASP A 4 3.10 -23.61 -14.04
CA ASP A 4 2.01 -24.53 -13.70
C ASP A 4 1.61 -25.41 -14.88
N ARG A 5 1.58 -24.86 -16.09
CA ARG A 5 1.23 -25.58 -17.31
C ARG A 5 2.33 -26.53 -17.78
N GLU A 6 3.60 -26.07 -17.72
CA GLU A 6 4.74 -26.85 -18.24
C GLU A 6 5.20 -27.94 -17.30
N TYR A 7 5.13 -27.72 -15.98
CA TYR A 7 5.69 -28.62 -14.97
C TYR A 7 4.66 -29.22 -14.03
N ASN A 8 3.38 -28.89 -14.21
CA ASN A 8 2.27 -29.38 -13.39
C ASN A 8 2.54 -29.23 -11.87
N GLN A 9 3.21 -28.14 -11.50
CA GLN A 9 3.53 -27.78 -10.11
C GLN A 9 2.69 -26.61 -9.65
N THR A 10 2.13 -26.74 -8.46
CA THR A 10 1.43 -25.62 -7.82
C THR A 10 2.45 -24.64 -7.25
N ILE A 11 2.50 -23.43 -7.81
CA ILE A 11 3.38 -22.38 -7.34
C ILE A 11 2.58 -21.42 -6.45
N ILE A 12 3.02 -21.31 -5.20
CA ILE A 12 2.50 -20.31 -4.28
C ILE A 12 3.33 -19.04 -4.46
N THR A 13 2.72 -18.01 -5.06
CA THR A 13 3.33 -16.69 -5.15
C THR A 13 3.07 -15.94 -3.86
N THR A 14 4.13 -15.55 -3.17
CA THR A 14 4.04 -14.67 -2.00
C THR A 14 4.25 -13.23 -2.41
N VAL A 15 3.38 -12.32 -1.95
CA VAL A 15 3.58 -10.89 -2.11
C VAL A 15 4.70 -10.47 -1.15
N PRO A 16 5.71 -9.68 -1.60
CA PRO A 16 6.74 -9.17 -0.70
C PRO A 16 6.11 -8.38 0.44
N ASN A 17 6.48 -8.69 1.67
CA ASN A 17 6.02 -7.95 2.83
C ASN A 17 6.83 -6.67 3.00
N VAL A 18 6.13 -5.59 3.34
CA VAL A 18 6.77 -4.33 3.71
C VAL A 18 7.13 -4.39 5.19
N GLU A 19 8.41 -4.21 5.52
CA GLU A 19 8.87 -4.10 6.89
C GLU A 19 8.94 -2.64 7.29
N TYR A 20 8.24 -2.29 8.38
CA TYR A 20 8.28 -0.95 8.96
C TYR A 20 9.22 -0.93 10.15
N GLN A 21 9.93 0.18 10.34
CA GLN A 21 10.73 0.42 11.53
C GLN A 21 9.91 1.25 12.51
N VAL A 22 9.49 0.64 13.60
CA VAL A 22 8.74 1.32 14.66
C VAL A 22 9.71 1.72 15.77
N HIS A 23 9.91 3.04 15.94
CA HIS A 23 10.75 3.60 16.98
C HIS A 23 9.89 3.89 18.20
N LYS A 24 10.23 3.24 19.30
CA LYS A 24 9.49 3.38 20.55
C LYS A 24 9.97 4.54 21.39
N THR A 25 9.11 4.99 22.29
CA THR A 25 9.41 6.06 23.25
C THR A 25 10.53 5.73 24.23
N ASP A 26 10.83 4.43 24.46
CA ASP A 26 11.94 3.97 25.30
C ASP A 26 13.30 3.97 24.59
N GLY A 27 13.35 4.41 23.31
CA GLY A 27 14.56 4.45 22.49
C GLY A 27 14.86 3.16 21.72
N THR A 28 14.06 2.11 21.88
CA THR A 28 14.20 0.86 21.11
C THR A 28 13.49 0.94 19.78
N MET A 29 13.90 0.11 18.83
CA MET A 29 13.30 -0.02 17.50
C MET A 29 12.91 -1.47 17.26
N VAL A 30 11.70 -1.70 16.73
CA VAL A 30 11.23 -3.02 16.30
C VAL A 30 10.88 -2.99 14.82
N LEU A 31 11.16 -4.11 14.14
CA LEU A 31 10.71 -4.33 12.77
C LEU A 31 9.31 -4.94 12.80
N VAL A 32 8.40 -4.34 12.06
CA VAL A 32 7.00 -4.76 11.98
C VAL A 32 6.65 -5.04 10.52
N ASP A 33 6.34 -6.28 10.21
CA ASP A 33 5.84 -6.70 8.88
C ASP A 33 4.38 -7.16 8.94
N ASN A 34 3.82 -7.26 10.13
CA ASN A 34 2.44 -7.65 10.37
C ASN A 34 1.78 -6.66 11.33
N PRO A 35 0.56 -6.17 11.04
CA PRO A 35 -0.15 -5.25 11.92
C PRO A 35 -0.31 -5.73 13.37
N SER A 36 -0.41 -7.05 13.60
CA SER A 36 -0.51 -7.63 14.94
C SER A 36 0.73 -7.41 15.81
N GLN A 37 1.89 -7.16 15.19
CA GLN A 37 3.16 -6.89 15.88
C GLN A 37 3.33 -5.42 16.28
N MET A 38 2.40 -4.55 15.87
CA MET A 38 2.47 -3.11 16.15
C MET A 38 2.36 -2.86 17.65
N PRO A 39 3.30 -2.11 18.26
CA PRO A 39 3.19 -1.71 19.67
C PRO A 39 1.96 -0.83 19.92
N PRO A 40 1.51 -0.70 21.18
CA PRO A 40 0.46 0.25 21.54
C PRO A 40 0.84 1.68 21.14
N LEU A 41 -0.14 2.48 20.70
CA LEU A 41 0.08 3.86 20.22
C LEU A 41 0.89 4.72 21.19
N GLY A 42 0.65 4.60 22.49
CA GLY A 42 1.37 5.36 23.51
C GLY A 42 2.86 5.05 23.62
N ASN A 43 3.29 3.91 23.10
CA ASN A 43 4.68 3.47 23.10
C ASN A 43 5.43 3.77 21.80
N ILE A 44 4.77 4.36 20.83
CA ILE A 44 5.36 4.68 19.51
C ILE A 44 5.79 6.15 19.50
N ASP A 45 7.07 6.40 19.23
CA ASP A 45 7.60 7.74 18.99
C ASP A 45 7.35 8.12 17.52
N TYR A 46 7.90 7.34 16.58
CA TYR A 46 7.65 7.52 15.15
C TYR A 46 7.85 6.19 14.40
N ILE A 47 7.33 6.15 13.17
CA ILE A 47 7.46 5.00 12.27
C ILE A 47 8.16 5.46 11.00
N THR A 48 9.11 4.65 10.52
CA THR A 48 9.73 4.83 9.21
C THR A 48 9.28 3.72 8.26
N GLU A 49 9.11 4.07 7.00
CA GLU A 49 8.75 3.13 5.95
C GLU A 49 9.82 3.08 4.86
N PRO A 50 10.00 1.92 4.19
CA PRO A 50 10.95 1.82 3.10
C PRO A 50 10.46 2.61 1.88
N TYR A 51 11.38 3.36 1.27
CA TYR A 51 11.18 4.10 0.02
C TYR A 51 11.97 3.46 -1.09
N ILE A 52 11.42 3.53 -2.28
CA ILE A 52 12.04 3.05 -3.50
C ILE A 52 12.17 4.19 -4.50
N LYS A 53 13.15 4.08 -5.39
CA LYS A 53 13.28 4.90 -6.59
C LYS A 53 12.73 4.13 -7.77
N ALA A 54 11.69 4.66 -8.39
CA ALA A 54 11.03 4.05 -9.52
C ALA A 54 11.40 4.78 -10.82
N GLN A 55 11.69 3.99 -11.83
CA GLN A 55 11.90 4.44 -13.20
C GLN A 55 10.73 3.93 -14.05
N ILE A 56 9.98 4.85 -14.64
CA ILE A 56 8.84 4.53 -15.49
C ILE A 56 9.13 5.04 -16.90
N ILE A 57 9.22 4.12 -17.85
CA ILE A 57 9.37 4.43 -19.26
C ILE A 57 8.01 4.26 -19.92
N THR A 58 7.51 5.32 -20.53
CA THR A 58 6.17 5.35 -21.13
C THR A 58 6.15 6.18 -22.40
N PRO A 59 5.23 5.89 -23.34
CA PRO A 59 4.90 6.84 -24.40
C PRO A 59 4.45 8.18 -23.81
N THR A 60 4.83 9.26 -24.48
CA THR A 60 4.51 10.63 -24.02
C THR A 60 3.01 10.89 -23.89
N ASP A 61 2.18 10.20 -24.70
CA ASP A 61 0.73 10.32 -24.65
C ASP A 61 0.11 9.92 -23.32
N TYR A 62 0.78 9.04 -22.56
CA TYR A 62 0.30 8.53 -21.27
C TYR A 62 0.98 9.18 -20.07
N MET A 63 1.91 10.08 -20.30
CA MET A 63 2.70 10.74 -19.25
C MET A 63 1.81 11.41 -18.19
N GLY A 64 0.80 12.17 -18.60
CA GLY A 64 -0.11 12.86 -17.70
C GLY A 64 -0.89 11.91 -16.78
N ASN A 65 -1.38 10.81 -17.32
CA ASN A 65 -2.11 9.80 -16.56
C ASN A 65 -1.21 9.09 -15.52
N ILE A 66 0.02 8.80 -15.92
CA ILE A 66 1.00 8.17 -15.04
C ILE A 66 1.44 9.12 -13.92
N MET A 67 1.65 10.41 -14.24
CA MET A 67 1.97 11.42 -13.24
C MET A 67 0.85 11.60 -12.22
N LYS A 68 -0.40 11.57 -12.66
CA LYS A 68 -1.56 11.60 -11.78
C LYS A 68 -1.62 10.37 -10.86
N LEU A 69 -1.42 9.18 -11.42
CA LEU A 69 -1.35 7.95 -10.64
C LEU A 69 -0.24 8.01 -9.58
N ALA A 70 0.95 8.47 -9.97
CA ALA A 70 2.07 8.62 -9.05
C ALA A 70 1.75 9.60 -7.91
N ASN A 71 1.11 10.72 -8.22
CA ASN A 71 0.70 11.68 -7.21
C ASN A 71 -0.34 11.10 -6.24
N ASP A 72 -1.30 10.32 -6.74
CA ASP A 72 -2.31 9.64 -5.92
C ASP A 72 -1.70 8.57 -4.99
N ARG A 73 -0.50 8.09 -5.31
CA ARG A 73 0.25 7.07 -4.56
C ARG A 73 1.40 7.64 -3.74
N ARG A 74 1.30 8.89 -3.32
CA ARG A 74 2.33 9.59 -2.52
C ARG A 74 3.70 9.63 -3.20
N GLY A 75 3.73 9.60 -4.53
CA GLY A 75 4.95 9.67 -5.31
C GLY A 75 5.57 11.07 -5.27
N ILE A 76 6.90 11.10 -5.15
CA ILE A 76 7.70 12.33 -5.21
C ILE A 76 8.36 12.37 -6.59
N PHE A 77 7.98 13.35 -7.39
CA PHE A 77 8.57 13.55 -8.71
C PHE A 77 10.04 14.01 -8.57
N ILE A 78 10.95 13.34 -9.25
CA ILE A 78 12.37 13.66 -9.23
C ILE A 78 12.81 14.29 -10.54
N SER A 79 12.59 13.61 -11.68
CA SER A 79 13.02 14.10 -12.98
C SER A 79 12.25 13.48 -14.13
N THR A 80 12.30 14.16 -15.26
CA THR A 80 11.81 13.67 -16.55
C THR A 80 12.94 13.75 -17.56
N ASN A 81 13.15 12.67 -18.29
CA ASN A 81 14.10 12.61 -19.39
C ASN A 81 13.43 12.10 -20.67
N TYR A 82 13.40 12.91 -21.71
CA TYR A 82 12.83 12.52 -22.99
C TYR A 82 13.84 11.66 -23.74
N LEU A 83 13.49 10.38 -23.94
CA LEU A 83 14.34 9.44 -24.68
C LEU A 83 14.20 9.65 -26.19
N SER A 84 13.02 10.11 -26.63
CA SER A 84 12.70 10.47 -28.01
C SER A 84 11.50 11.43 -28.00
N THR A 85 11.00 11.80 -29.18
CA THR A 85 9.77 12.60 -29.29
C THR A 85 8.53 11.87 -28.81
N SER A 86 8.58 10.54 -28.75
CA SER A 86 7.43 9.68 -28.39
C SER A 86 7.60 8.90 -27.09
N LYS A 87 8.77 8.92 -26.45
CA LYS A 87 9.05 8.19 -25.21
C LYS A 87 9.70 9.07 -24.15
N VAL A 88 9.28 8.87 -22.92
CA VAL A 88 9.78 9.60 -21.76
C VAL A 88 10.13 8.63 -20.63
N ASP A 89 11.18 8.98 -19.91
CA ASP A 89 11.65 8.30 -18.69
C ASP A 89 11.31 9.19 -17.49
N LEU A 90 10.45 8.69 -16.62
CA LEU A 90 9.99 9.39 -15.41
C LEU A 90 10.63 8.76 -14.19
N ILE A 91 11.26 9.58 -13.36
CA ILE A 91 11.87 9.15 -12.11
C ILE A 91 11.05 9.68 -10.95
N PHE A 92 10.61 8.76 -10.09
CA PHE A 92 9.86 9.05 -8.87
C PHE A 92 10.49 8.35 -7.67
N GLU A 93 10.18 8.85 -6.49
CA GLU A 93 10.39 8.13 -5.23
C GLU A 93 9.03 7.80 -4.63
N PHE A 94 8.83 6.54 -4.26
CA PHE A 94 7.58 6.06 -3.68
C PHE A 94 7.82 5.32 -2.38
N PRO A 95 6.86 5.36 -1.44
CA PRO A 95 6.81 4.35 -0.40
C PRO A 95 6.58 2.97 -1.03
N LEU A 96 7.34 1.98 -0.60
CA LEU A 96 7.23 0.62 -1.16
C LEU A 96 5.82 0.06 -1.06
N SER A 97 5.11 0.35 0.03
CA SER A 97 3.73 -0.12 0.23
C SER A 97 2.74 0.34 -0.84
N GLU A 98 3.01 1.44 -1.51
CA GLU A 98 2.15 1.97 -2.57
C GLU A 98 2.39 1.29 -3.94
N ILE A 99 3.51 0.59 -4.09
CA ILE A 99 3.94 0.00 -5.37
C ILE A 99 3.63 -1.49 -5.46
N ILE A 100 3.74 -2.24 -4.35
CA ILE A 100 3.74 -3.70 -4.36
C ILE A 100 2.39 -4.36 -4.67
N PHE A 101 1.27 -3.64 -4.54
CA PHE A 101 -0.06 -4.23 -4.77
C PHE A 101 -0.52 -4.03 -6.21
N ASP A 102 -1.29 -3.00 -6.47
CA ASP A 102 -2.00 -2.82 -7.72
C ASP A 102 -1.42 -1.72 -8.64
N PHE A 103 -0.32 -1.08 -8.23
CA PHE A 103 0.28 0.03 -8.98
C PHE A 103 0.70 -0.39 -10.39
N HIS A 104 1.38 -1.53 -10.51
CA HIS A 104 1.84 -2.03 -11.81
C HIS A 104 0.66 -2.31 -12.76
N ASP A 105 -0.40 -2.92 -12.25
CA ASP A 105 -1.60 -3.21 -13.04
C ASP A 105 -2.31 -1.94 -13.48
N LYS A 106 -2.44 -0.97 -12.60
CA LYS A 106 -3.02 0.34 -12.94
C LYS A 106 -2.19 1.10 -13.95
N MET A 107 -0.87 1.09 -13.78
CA MET A 107 0.05 1.73 -14.73
C MET A 107 -0.08 1.10 -16.12
N LYS A 108 -0.13 -0.22 -16.22
CA LYS A 108 -0.31 -0.95 -17.47
C LYS A 108 -1.67 -0.63 -18.11
N SER A 109 -2.72 -0.59 -17.31
CA SER A 109 -4.07 -0.23 -17.78
C SER A 109 -4.13 1.18 -18.34
N LEU A 110 -3.53 2.16 -17.64
CA LEU A 110 -3.52 3.57 -18.07
C LEU A 110 -2.69 3.82 -19.31
N SER A 111 -1.70 2.97 -19.58
CA SER A 111 -0.79 3.10 -20.73
C SER A 111 -1.06 2.08 -21.83
N LYS A 112 -2.19 1.38 -21.78
CA LYS A 112 -2.53 0.29 -22.73
C LYS A 112 -1.42 -0.77 -22.85
N GLY A 113 -0.73 -1.03 -21.75
CA GLY A 113 0.34 -2.01 -21.69
C GLY A 113 1.73 -1.52 -22.10
N TYR A 114 1.87 -0.27 -22.53
CA TYR A 114 3.13 0.26 -23.08
C TYR A 114 4.13 0.77 -22.02
N ALA A 115 3.67 1.13 -20.83
CA ALA A 115 4.58 1.59 -19.79
C ALA A 115 5.32 0.44 -19.12
N SER A 116 6.57 0.68 -18.74
CA SER A 116 7.38 -0.25 -17.98
C SER A 116 7.85 0.38 -16.68
N LEU A 117 8.00 -0.42 -15.63
CA LEU A 117 8.40 -0.02 -14.30
C LEU A 117 9.60 -0.84 -13.83
N ASP A 118 10.66 -0.16 -13.42
CA ASP A 118 11.75 -0.70 -12.62
C ASP A 118 11.87 0.09 -11.33
N TYR A 119 12.22 -0.56 -10.24
CA TYR A 119 12.44 0.12 -8.97
C TYR A 119 13.56 -0.53 -8.17
N GLU A 120 14.16 0.26 -7.28
CA GLU A 120 15.21 -0.17 -6.36
C GLU A 120 14.97 0.47 -4.99
N PHE A 121 15.36 -0.23 -3.92
CA PHE A 121 15.32 0.30 -2.58
C PHE A 121 16.34 1.43 -2.42
N ILE A 122 15.95 2.51 -1.71
CA ILE A 122 16.84 3.63 -1.43
C ILE A 122 17.07 3.85 0.07
N ASP A 123 16.03 4.08 0.86
CA ASP A 123 16.17 4.38 2.29
C ASP A 123 14.86 4.14 3.04
N TYR A 124 14.93 4.31 4.36
CA TYR A 124 13.76 4.39 5.23
C TYR A 124 13.48 5.85 5.55
N ARG A 125 12.21 6.27 5.49
CA ARG A 125 11.78 7.64 5.78
C ARG A 125 10.66 7.66 6.78
N LYS A 126 10.68 8.67 7.64
CA LYS A 126 9.63 8.91 8.62
C LYS A 126 8.31 9.21 7.91
N SER A 127 7.24 8.54 8.35
CA SER A 127 5.90 8.70 7.80
C SER A 127 4.84 8.60 8.89
N ASP A 128 3.72 9.28 8.67
CA ASP A 128 2.58 9.24 9.57
C ASP A 128 1.71 8.01 9.27
N LEU A 129 2.16 6.87 9.77
CA LEU A 129 1.51 5.57 9.61
C LEU A 129 0.70 5.23 10.85
N VAL A 130 -0.43 4.58 10.63
CA VAL A 130 -1.33 4.13 11.69
C VAL A 130 -1.77 2.69 11.46
N LYS A 131 -2.06 2.00 12.55
CA LYS A 131 -2.72 0.69 12.50
C LYS A 131 -4.22 0.92 12.42
N LEU A 132 -4.83 0.49 11.32
CA LEU A 132 -6.27 0.51 11.15
C LEU A 132 -6.84 -0.85 11.54
N ASP A 133 -7.69 -0.87 12.55
CA ASP A 133 -8.42 -2.07 12.98
C ASP A 133 -9.82 -2.07 12.39
N ILE A 134 -10.31 -3.25 12.03
CA ILE A 134 -11.70 -3.46 11.66
C ILE A 134 -12.41 -4.13 12.83
N LEU A 135 -13.50 -3.51 13.26
CA LEU A 135 -14.33 -3.99 14.35
C LEU A 135 -15.60 -4.63 13.78
N LEU A 136 -15.89 -5.85 14.24
CA LEU A 136 -17.17 -6.50 14.01
C LEU A 136 -17.90 -6.60 15.35
N ASN A 137 -19.05 -5.93 15.48
CA ASN A 137 -19.79 -5.82 16.75
C ASN A 137 -18.91 -5.34 17.91
N ASN A 138 -18.11 -4.31 17.68
CA ASN A 138 -17.16 -3.70 18.62
C ASN A 138 -15.97 -4.59 19.02
N GLU A 139 -15.79 -5.75 18.38
CA GLU A 139 -14.63 -6.61 18.61
C GLU A 139 -13.64 -6.51 17.44
N PRO A 140 -12.34 -6.23 17.70
CA PRO A 140 -11.35 -6.16 16.65
C PRO A 140 -11.08 -7.53 16.04
N VAL A 141 -10.91 -7.55 14.71
CA VAL A 141 -10.54 -8.75 13.95
C VAL A 141 -9.12 -8.58 13.45
N ASP A 142 -8.16 -9.26 14.04
CA ASP A 142 -6.73 -9.12 13.75
C ASP A 142 -6.38 -9.40 12.29
N ALA A 143 -7.04 -10.37 11.67
CA ALA A 143 -6.82 -10.72 10.27
C ALA A 143 -7.17 -9.59 9.28
N LEU A 144 -7.97 -8.61 9.70
CA LEU A 144 -8.40 -7.49 8.89
C LEU A 144 -7.67 -6.19 9.21
N SER A 145 -6.74 -6.20 10.15
CA SER A 145 -5.92 -5.03 10.49
C SER A 145 -4.94 -4.71 9.39
N SER A 146 -4.65 -3.41 9.21
CA SER A 146 -3.71 -2.91 8.20
C SER A 146 -2.89 -1.76 8.73
N ILE A 147 -1.66 -1.62 8.23
CA ILE A 147 -0.83 -0.44 8.45
C ILE A 147 -0.99 0.47 7.24
N VAL A 148 -1.52 1.67 7.45
CA VAL A 148 -1.83 2.62 6.38
C VAL A 148 -1.35 4.02 6.76
N HIS A 149 -1.13 4.86 5.74
CA HIS A 149 -0.85 6.28 5.98
C HIS A 149 -2.11 6.95 6.53
N ARG A 150 -1.95 7.81 7.55
CA ARG A 150 -3.09 8.47 8.21
C ARG A 150 -4.02 9.19 7.24
N SER A 151 -3.48 9.86 6.23
CA SER A 151 -4.27 10.59 5.23
C SER A 151 -5.20 9.68 4.41
N ASN A 152 -4.85 8.41 4.26
CA ASN A 152 -5.62 7.42 3.49
C ASN A 152 -6.49 6.52 4.37
N SER A 153 -6.37 6.63 5.69
CA SER A 153 -7.00 5.68 6.63
C SER A 153 -8.52 5.70 6.57
N PHE A 154 -9.13 6.86 6.49
CA PHE A 154 -10.58 6.99 6.42
C PHE A 154 -11.15 6.37 5.14
N GLU A 155 -10.58 6.72 3.99
CA GLU A 155 -11.06 6.21 2.71
C GLU A 155 -10.82 4.70 2.58
N TYR A 156 -9.65 4.23 3.00
CA TYR A 156 -9.33 2.80 3.01
C TYR A 156 -10.28 2.03 3.92
N GLY A 157 -10.50 2.51 5.15
CA GLY A 157 -11.40 1.90 6.11
C GLY A 157 -12.84 1.82 5.58
N ARG A 158 -13.32 2.91 4.99
CA ARG A 158 -14.66 2.98 4.40
C ARG A 158 -14.83 1.98 3.25
N LYS A 159 -13.86 1.91 2.34
CA LYS A 159 -13.88 0.96 1.22
C LYS A 159 -13.88 -0.48 1.72
N LEU A 160 -13.05 -0.78 2.71
CA LEU A 160 -12.95 -2.12 3.28
C LEU A 160 -14.24 -2.51 4.01
N CYS A 161 -14.82 -1.64 4.82
CA CYS A 161 -16.08 -1.87 5.50
C CYS A 161 -17.22 -2.11 4.50
N THR A 162 -17.30 -1.33 3.43
CA THR A 162 -18.30 -1.50 2.38
C THR A 162 -18.15 -2.85 1.69
N LYS A 163 -16.92 -3.26 1.37
CA LYS A 163 -16.63 -4.55 0.76
C LYS A 163 -17.02 -5.72 1.68
N LEU A 164 -16.70 -5.61 2.96
CA LEU A 164 -17.06 -6.63 3.96
C LEU A 164 -18.57 -6.76 4.13
N LYS A 165 -19.28 -5.65 4.12
CA LYS A 165 -20.74 -5.64 4.17
C LYS A 165 -21.38 -6.42 3.01
N GLN A 166 -20.77 -6.37 1.84
CA GLN A 166 -21.23 -7.13 0.67
C GLN A 166 -20.90 -8.61 0.76
N LEU A 167 -19.77 -8.97 1.38
CA LEU A 167 -19.27 -10.34 1.46
C LEU A 167 -19.86 -11.14 2.63
N ILE A 168 -20.23 -10.47 3.72
CA ILE A 168 -20.80 -11.13 4.90
C ILE A 168 -22.27 -11.47 4.63
N PRO A 169 -22.70 -12.75 4.76
CA PRO A 169 -24.09 -13.14 4.57
C PRO A 169 -25.02 -12.44 5.56
N ARG A 170 -26.26 -12.19 5.15
CA ARG A 170 -27.27 -11.67 6.07
C ARG A 170 -27.44 -12.62 7.25
N GLN A 171 -27.29 -12.09 8.44
CA GLN A 171 -27.55 -12.78 9.70
C GLN A 171 -28.93 -12.42 10.23
N MET A 172 -29.41 -13.18 11.20
CA MET A 172 -30.69 -12.91 11.87
C MET A 172 -30.62 -11.64 12.77
N PHE A 173 -29.43 -11.09 13.00
CA PHE A 173 -29.19 -9.89 13.79
C PHE A 173 -28.24 -8.95 13.03
N GLU A 174 -28.27 -7.67 13.36
CA GLU A 174 -27.38 -6.68 12.75
C GLU A 174 -25.93 -6.95 13.10
N ILE A 175 -25.05 -6.85 12.09
CA ILE A 175 -23.60 -6.83 12.26
C ILE A 175 -23.11 -5.42 12.01
N VAL A 176 -22.49 -4.81 13.02
CA VAL A 176 -21.88 -3.49 12.91
C VAL A 176 -20.42 -3.65 12.47
N ILE A 177 -20.05 -3.04 11.36
CA ILE A 177 -18.70 -3.05 10.78
C ILE A 177 -18.13 -1.65 10.89
N GLN A 178 -16.97 -1.51 11.55
CA GLN A 178 -16.36 -0.22 11.81
C GLN A 178 -14.85 -0.27 11.58
N GLY A 179 -14.28 0.82 11.07
CA GLY A 179 -12.83 1.02 11.03
C GLY A 179 -12.40 1.91 12.20
N ALA A 180 -11.33 1.53 12.89
CA ALA A 180 -10.84 2.25 14.04
C ALA A 180 -9.31 2.38 14.07
N ILE A 181 -8.84 3.52 14.59
CA ILE A 181 -7.42 3.76 14.92
C ILE A 181 -7.34 3.90 16.44
N GLY A 182 -6.71 2.91 17.08
CA GLY A 182 -6.72 2.83 18.54
C GLY A 182 -8.15 2.77 19.09
N ALA A 183 -8.51 3.70 19.97
CA ALA A 183 -9.85 3.80 20.53
C ALA A 183 -10.83 4.63 19.69
N LYS A 184 -10.36 5.26 18.61
CA LYS A 184 -11.15 6.18 17.79
C LYS A 184 -11.73 5.47 16.56
N ILE A 185 -13.05 5.43 16.47
CA ILE A 185 -13.78 4.97 15.29
C ILE A 185 -13.72 6.06 14.22
N ILE A 186 -13.35 5.71 12.97
CA ILE A 186 -13.19 6.65 11.87
C ILE A 186 -14.10 6.36 10.68
N SER A 187 -14.68 5.14 10.56
CA SER A 187 -15.55 4.76 9.43
C SER A 187 -16.52 3.65 9.82
#